data_d05e8225d672b190cea36a5a072344fc
#
_entry.id   d05e8225d672b190cea36a5a072344fc
#
_cell.length_a   1.000
_cell.length_b   1.000
_cell.length_c   1.000
_cell.angle_alpha   90.00
_cell.angle_beta   90.00
_cell.angle_gamma   90.00
#
_symmetry.space_group_name_H-M   'P 1'
#
loop_
_entity.id
_entity.type
_entity.pdbx_description
1 polymer ?
#
loop_
_entity_poly.entity_id
_entity_poly.type
_entity_poly.pdbx_seq_one_letter_code
_entity_poly.pdbx_strand_id
1 'polypeptide(L)'
;MPALVTFGRVLFAVLFMYTGATKLFAIQQTADFIATKVTIPALLAPYTSQLETMTGMPMPQLLAFGVGGFEILAGLMIAVNFGARFFAILLIFFVMVATFYFHDFWNQPAPENAKTLIDALKNLSLIGALFMIAGYGRGPRPNEPAYGDV
;
A
#
# COMPACT_ATOMS: atom_id res chain seq x y z
N MET A 1 25.44 -0.60 -11.12
CA MET A 1 24.10 0.04 -11.00
C MET A 1 22.95 -0.97 -10.81
N PRO A 2 22.83 -2.12 -11.52
CA PRO A 2 21.68 -3.05 -11.33
C PRO A 2 21.54 -3.58 -9.89
N ALA A 3 22.64 -3.90 -9.23
CA ALA A 3 22.64 -4.44 -7.87
C ALA A 3 22.09 -3.43 -6.83
N LEU A 4 22.44 -2.15 -6.94
CA LEU A 4 21.95 -1.10 -6.06
C LEU A 4 20.44 -0.89 -6.20
N VAL A 5 19.93 -0.91 -7.44
CA VAL A 5 18.47 -0.80 -7.70
C VAL A 5 17.73 -2.00 -7.15
N THR A 6 18.27 -3.21 -7.30
CA THR A 6 17.67 -4.41 -6.73
C THR A 6 17.65 -4.36 -5.21
N PHE A 7 18.75 -3.94 -4.59
CA PHE A 7 18.83 -3.77 -3.14
C PHE A 7 17.81 -2.74 -2.63
N GLY A 8 17.71 -1.57 -3.30
CA GLY A 8 16.73 -0.54 -2.96
C GLY A 8 15.28 -1.05 -3.05
N ARG A 9 14.95 -1.85 -4.09
CA ARG A 9 13.62 -2.45 -4.21
C ARG A 9 13.32 -3.44 -3.08
N VAL A 10 14.28 -4.27 -2.71
CA VAL A 10 14.12 -5.23 -1.62
C VAL A 10 13.88 -4.49 -0.31
N LEU A 11 14.70 -3.48 0.01
CA LEU A 11 14.52 -2.66 1.21
C LEU A 11 13.16 -1.97 1.23
N PHE A 12 12.74 -1.40 0.10
CA PHE A 12 11.42 -0.79 -0.03
C PHE A 12 10.28 -1.80 0.21
N ALA A 13 10.40 -2.98 -0.36
CA ALA A 13 9.39 -4.04 -0.25
C ALA A 13 9.25 -4.57 1.18
N VAL A 14 10.33 -4.58 1.98
CA VAL A 14 10.30 -5.01 3.39
C VAL A 14 9.24 -4.25 4.19
N LEU A 15 9.05 -2.96 3.95
CA LEU A 15 8.03 -2.16 4.63
C LEU A 15 6.64 -2.76 4.43
N PHE A 16 6.24 -2.98 3.17
CA PHE A 16 4.90 -3.50 2.85
C PHE A 16 4.72 -4.96 3.31
N MET A 17 5.73 -5.80 3.17
CA MET A 17 5.67 -7.17 3.68
C MET A 17 5.52 -7.19 5.20
N TYR A 18 6.25 -6.33 5.91
CA TYR A 18 6.15 -6.23 7.37
C TYR A 18 4.80 -5.69 7.81
N THR A 19 4.35 -4.57 7.23
CA THR A 19 3.06 -3.96 7.60
C THR A 19 1.87 -4.86 7.23
N GLY A 20 1.93 -5.55 6.11
CA GLY A 20 0.92 -6.55 5.75
C GLY A 20 0.89 -7.72 6.71
N ALA A 21 2.06 -8.25 7.08
CA ALA A 21 2.17 -9.35 8.05
C ALA A 21 1.63 -8.94 9.43
N THR A 22 1.99 -7.76 9.94
CA THR A 22 1.47 -7.29 11.24
C THR A 22 -0.05 -7.15 11.24
N LYS A 23 -0.65 -6.69 10.13
CA LYS A 23 -2.11 -6.62 9.98
C LYS A 23 -2.77 -8.00 10.03
N LEU A 24 -2.17 -9.02 9.39
CA LEU A 24 -2.71 -10.38 9.40
C LEU A 24 -2.52 -11.07 10.75
N PHE A 25 -1.42 -10.84 11.45
CA PHE A 25 -1.21 -11.38 12.81
C PHE A 25 -2.12 -10.72 13.86
N ALA A 26 -2.48 -9.46 13.67
CA ALA A 26 -3.38 -8.71 14.54
C ALA A 26 -4.72 -8.39 13.83
N ILE A 27 -5.32 -9.40 13.20
CA ILE A 27 -6.46 -9.22 12.30
C ILE A 27 -7.64 -8.52 12.95
N GLN A 28 -7.98 -8.88 14.20
CA GLN A 28 -9.10 -8.27 14.91
C GLN A 28 -8.84 -6.78 15.19
N GLN A 29 -7.66 -6.43 15.69
CA GLN A 29 -7.29 -5.04 15.95
C GLN A 29 -7.28 -4.21 14.65
N THR A 30 -6.81 -4.81 13.56
CA THR A 30 -6.83 -4.18 12.24
C THR A 30 -8.25 -3.95 11.75
N ALA A 31 -9.14 -4.93 11.91
CA ALA A 31 -10.55 -4.83 11.54
C ALA A 31 -11.25 -3.74 12.36
N ASP A 32 -11.05 -3.73 13.68
CA ASP A 32 -11.63 -2.72 14.56
C ASP A 32 -11.16 -1.30 14.17
N PHE A 33 -9.87 -1.14 13.85
CA PHE A 33 -9.33 0.14 13.39
C PHE A 33 -9.93 0.56 12.04
N ILE A 34 -10.06 -0.35 11.07
CA ILE A 34 -10.71 -0.08 9.78
C ILE A 34 -12.17 0.36 10.01
N ALA A 35 -12.90 -0.31 10.90
CA ALA A 35 -14.30 0.01 11.19
C ALA A 35 -14.48 1.44 11.74
N THR A 36 -13.49 1.99 12.44
CA THR A 36 -13.55 3.38 12.95
C THR A 36 -13.34 4.43 11.87
N LYS A 37 -12.68 4.09 10.76
CA LYS A 37 -12.24 5.05 9.73
C LYS A 37 -12.96 4.89 8.39
N VAL A 38 -13.38 3.68 8.06
CA VAL A 38 -13.97 3.37 6.76
C VAL A 38 -15.46 3.19 6.89
N THR A 39 -16.22 4.12 6.32
CA THR A 39 -17.68 4.00 6.20
C THR A 39 -18.00 3.43 4.83
N ILE A 40 -18.72 2.31 4.79
CA ILE A 40 -19.15 1.68 3.54
C ILE A 40 -20.32 2.49 2.97
N PRO A 41 -20.23 2.98 1.72
CA PRO A 41 -21.34 3.68 1.08
C PRO A 41 -22.60 2.78 0.99
N ALA A 42 -23.77 3.37 1.21
CA ALA A 42 -25.05 2.64 1.17
C ALA A 42 -25.29 1.89 -0.14
N LEU A 43 -24.75 2.41 -1.26
CA LEU A 43 -24.80 1.74 -2.58
C LEU A 43 -24.12 0.36 -2.58
N LEU A 44 -23.10 0.17 -1.76
CA LEU A 44 -22.34 -1.09 -1.67
C LEU A 44 -22.88 -2.05 -0.60
N ALA A 45 -23.83 -1.60 0.24
CA ALA A 45 -24.38 -2.40 1.34
C ALA A 45 -24.92 -3.79 0.90
N PRO A 46 -25.66 -3.95 -0.23
CA PRO A 46 -26.12 -5.25 -0.67
C PRO A 46 -24.97 -6.22 -1.00
N TYR A 47 -23.90 -5.72 -1.64
CA TYR A 47 -22.73 -6.52 -2.01
C TYR A 47 -21.89 -6.90 -0.80
N THR A 48 -21.72 -5.99 0.15
CA THR A 48 -20.98 -6.28 1.38
C THR A 48 -21.73 -7.30 2.25
N SER A 49 -23.04 -7.18 2.39
CA SER A 49 -23.87 -8.17 3.12
C SER A 49 -23.81 -9.55 2.47
N GLN A 50 -23.79 -9.63 1.14
CA GLN A 50 -23.63 -10.88 0.44
C GLN A 50 -22.25 -11.52 0.73
N LEU A 51 -21.16 -10.73 0.69
CA LEU A 51 -19.82 -11.21 1.02
C LEU A 51 -19.73 -11.69 2.46
N GLU A 52 -20.29 -10.94 3.41
CA GLU A 52 -20.35 -11.34 4.82
C GLU A 52 -21.12 -12.67 5.01
N THR A 53 -22.24 -12.84 4.32
CA THR A 53 -23.02 -14.08 4.38
C THR A 53 -22.24 -15.25 3.79
N MET A 54 -21.53 -15.04 2.66
CA MET A 54 -20.76 -16.09 1.99
C MET A 54 -19.51 -16.52 2.76
N THR A 55 -18.88 -15.59 3.44
CA THR A 55 -17.58 -15.83 4.13
C THR A 55 -17.75 -16.08 5.62
N GLY A 56 -18.88 -15.72 6.21
CA GLY A 56 -19.11 -15.75 7.66
C GLY A 56 -18.28 -14.72 8.44
N MET A 57 -17.67 -13.74 7.75
CA MET A 57 -16.81 -12.73 8.36
C MET A 57 -17.37 -11.32 8.13
N PRO A 58 -17.30 -10.41 9.12
CA PRO A 58 -17.72 -9.02 8.95
C PRO A 58 -16.83 -8.29 7.95
N MET A 59 -17.37 -7.32 7.22
CA MET A 59 -16.67 -6.59 6.16
C MET A 59 -15.35 -5.94 6.59
N PRO A 60 -15.22 -5.33 7.79
CA PRO A 60 -13.93 -4.81 8.26
C PRO A 60 -12.84 -5.88 8.37
N GLN A 61 -13.21 -7.11 8.75
CA GLN A 61 -12.28 -8.23 8.83
C GLN A 61 -11.85 -8.71 7.44
N LEU A 62 -12.79 -8.77 6.49
CA LEU A 62 -12.48 -9.07 5.07
C LEU A 62 -11.53 -8.02 4.48
N LEU A 63 -11.78 -6.75 4.76
CA LEU A 63 -10.88 -5.66 4.34
C LEU A 63 -9.49 -5.80 4.97
N ALA A 64 -9.41 -6.15 6.26
CA ALA A 64 -8.13 -6.36 6.93
C ALA A 64 -7.33 -7.50 6.29
N PHE A 65 -7.96 -8.62 5.95
CA PHE A 65 -7.33 -9.71 5.21
C PHE A 65 -6.90 -9.27 3.80
N GLY A 66 -7.77 -8.57 3.08
CA GLY A 66 -7.48 -8.08 1.74
C GLY A 66 -6.30 -7.12 1.72
N VAL A 67 -6.28 -6.15 2.64
CA VAL A 67 -5.22 -5.16 2.77
C VAL A 67 -3.90 -5.81 3.16
N GLY A 68 -3.87 -6.63 4.21
CA GLY A 68 -2.65 -7.30 4.66
C GLY A 68 -2.09 -8.26 3.61
N GLY A 69 -2.94 -9.06 2.97
CA GLY A 69 -2.55 -9.97 1.88
C GLY A 69 -2.03 -9.22 0.65
N PHE A 70 -2.70 -8.13 0.27
CA PHE A 70 -2.27 -7.28 -0.84
C PHE A 70 -0.90 -6.66 -0.60
N GLU A 71 -0.65 -6.09 0.59
CA GLU A 71 0.64 -5.50 0.94
C GLU A 71 1.78 -6.52 0.85
N ILE A 72 1.59 -7.74 1.38
CA ILE A 72 2.59 -8.79 1.29
C ILE A 72 2.84 -9.18 -0.16
N LEU A 73 1.76 -9.46 -0.91
CA LEU A 73 1.87 -9.86 -2.31
C LEU A 73 2.57 -8.79 -3.15
N ALA A 74 2.13 -7.54 -3.06
CA ALA A 74 2.69 -6.45 -3.84
C ALA A 74 4.16 -6.19 -3.46
N GLY A 75 4.48 -6.21 -2.17
CA GLY A 75 5.86 -6.11 -1.69
C GLY A 75 6.74 -7.22 -2.25
N LEU A 76 6.29 -8.49 -2.17
CA LEU A 76 7.02 -9.63 -2.71
C LEU A 76 7.24 -9.51 -4.23
N MET A 77 6.20 -9.14 -4.98
CA MET A 77 6.29 -8.98 -6.44
C MET A 77 7.28 -7.87 -6.84
N ILE A 78 7.31 -6.77 -6.09
CA ILE A 78 8.31 -5.71 -6.28
C ILE A 78 9.71 -6.22 -5.94
N ALA A 79 9.90 -6.92 -4.83
CA ALA A 79 11.20 -7.44 -4.41
C ALA A 79 11.81 -8.36 -5.48
N VAL A 80 11.03 -9.34 -5.97
CA VAL A 80 11.47 -10.31 -6.99
C VAL A 80 11.43 -9.75 -8.43
N ASN A 81 11.01 -8.49 -8.61
CA ASN A 81 10.85 -7.84 -9.93
C ASN A 81 9.86 -8.53 -10.87
N PHE A 82 8.88 -9.21 -10.33
CA PHE A 82 7.82 -9.83 -11.13
C PHE A 82 6.61 -8.90 -11.22
N GLY A 83 6.35 -8.36 -12.40
CA GLY A 83 5.28 -7.38 -12.60
C GLY A 83 5.44 -6.12 -11.73
N ALA A 84 6.68 -5.73 -11.36
CA ALA A 84 6.96 -4.65 -10.41
C ALA A 84 6.30 -3.32 -10.79
N ARG A 85 6.19 -2.99 -12.09
CA ARG A 85 5.48 -1.80 -12.57
C ARG A 85 4.00 -1.84 -12.20
N PHE A 86 3.34 -2.96 -12.46
CA PHE A 86 1.91 -3.13 -12.17
C PHE A 86 1.65 -3.02 -10.68
N PHE A 87 2.39 -3.76 -9.85
CA PHE A 87 2.23 -3.72 -8.41
C PHE A 87 2.62 -2.38 -7.79
N ALA A 88 3.62 -1.67 -8.36
CA ALA A 88 3.94 -0.33 -7.93
C ALA A 88 2.79 0.66 -8.19
N ILE A 89 2.13 0.58 -9.36
CA ILE A 89 0.96 1.42 -9.66
C ILE A 89 -0.19 1.11 -8.70
N LEU A 90 -0.47 -0.18 -8.44
CA LEU A 90 -1.50 -0.57 -7.47
C LEU A 90 -1.20 -0.06 -6.06
N LEU A 91 0.08 -0.15 -5.63
CA LEU A 91 0.49 0.39 -4.33
C LEU A 91 0.40 1.92 -4.26
N ILE A 92 0.64 2.65 -5.36
CA ILE A 92 0.41 4.10 -5.39
C ILE A 92 -1.05 4.41 -5.03
N PHE A 93 -2.01 3.78 -5.72
CA PHE A 93 -3.43 3.96 -5.41
C PHE A 93 -3.76 3.53 -3.98
N PHE A 94 -3.25 2.40 -3.54
CA PHE A 94 -3.44 1.92 -2.19
C PHE A 94 -2.93 2.91 -1.13
N VAL A 95 -1.70 3.40 -1.27
CA VAL A 95 -1.11 4.36 -0.31
C VAL A 95 -1.85 5.69 -0.34
N MET A 96 -2.32 6.16 -1.51
CA MET A 96 -3.16 7.37 -1.60
C MET A 96 -4.47 7.20 -0.83
N VAL A 97 -5.18 6.09 -1.05
CA VAL A 97 -6.44 5.78 -0.35
C VAL A 97 -6.19 5.62 1.15
N ALA A 98 -5.17 4.88 1.55
CA ALA A 98 -4.80 4.70 2.95
C ALA A 98 -4.45 6.03 3.62
N THR A 99 -3.71 6.92 2.93
CA THR A 99 -3.39 8.25 3.44
C THR A 99 -4.65 9.07 3.66
N PHE A 100 -5.57 9.04 2.73
CA PHE A 100 -6.82 9.79 2.84
C PHE A 100 -7.68 9.34 4.03
N TYR A 101 -7.83 8.04 4.25
CA TYR A 101 -8.68 7.52 5.32
C TYR A 101 -8.00 7.51 6.70
N PHE A 102 -6.71 7.24 6.77
CA PHE A 102 -6.02 6.99 8.04
C PHE A 102 -5.10 8.14 8.48
N HIS A 103 -4.76 9.07 7.59
CA HIS A 103 -3.91 10.23 7.89
C HIS A 103 -4.63 11.56 7.58
N ASP A 104 -5.84 11.69 8.09
CA ASP A 104 -6.74 12.83 7.93
C ASP A 104 -6.35 14.02 8.83
N PHE A 105 -5.11 14.51 8.70
CA PHE A 105 -4.54 15.58 9.53
C PHE A 105 -5.37 16.87 9.52
N TRP A 106 -6.15 17.10 8.47
CA TRP A 106 -7.04 18.26 8.34
C TRP A 106 -8.27 18.21 9.28
N ASN A 107 -8.63 17.04 9.81
CA ASN A 107 -9.73 16.84 10.73
C ASN A 107 -9.26 16.71 12.17
N GLN A 108 -7.97 16.76 12.46
CA GLN A 108 -7.42 16.51 13.79
C GLN A 108 -7.02 17.83 14.49
N PRO A 109 -7.24 17.94 15.82
CA PRO A 109 -6.76 19.07 16.59
C PRO A 109 -5.24 19.05 16.77
N ALA A 110 -4.65 20.20 17.11
CA ALA A 110 -3.25 20.25 17.53
C ALA A 110 -3.10 19.62 18.95
N PRO A 111 -1.97 18.91 19.23
CA PRO A 111 -0.79 18.69 18.38
C PRO A 111 -0.85 17.45 17.48
N GLU A 112 -1.92 16.64 17.53
CA GLU A 112 -2.05 15.37 16.79
C GLU A 112 -2.00 15.57 15.29
N ASN A 113 -2.55 16.68 14.78
CA ASN A 113 -2.52 17.02 13.35
C ASN A 113 -1.10 17.10 12.78
N ALA A 114 -0.14 17.63 13.53
CA ALA A 114 1.24 17.74 13.08
C ALA A 114 1.91 16.36 12.91
N LYS A 115 1.64 15.43 13.83
CA LYS A 115 2.14 14.06 13.75
C LYS A 115 1.54 13.34 12.54
N THR A 116 0.23 13.44 12.38
CA THR A 116 -0.48 12.81 11.26
C THR A 116 -0.08 13.40 9.91
N LEU A 117 0.20 14.72 9.85
CA LEU A 117 0.77 15.36 8.66
C LEU A 117 2.14 14.76 8.29
N ILE A 118 3.01 14.54 9.28
CA ILE A 118 4.32 13.92 9.05
C ILE A 118 4.13 12.51 8.46
N ASP A 119 3.18 11.74 8.97
CA ASP A 119 2.91 10.39 8.44
C ASP A 119 2.33 10.44 7.01
N ALA A 120 1.48 11.42 6.70
CA ALA A 120 1.01 11.67 5.33
C ALA A 120 2.18 12.05 4.39
N LEU A 121 3.14 12.86 4.84
CA LEU A 121 4.33 13.24 4.06
C LEU A 121 5.27 12.03 3.84
N LYS A 122 5.40 11.13 4.80
CA LYS A 122 6.11 9.86 4.62
C LYS A 122 5.45 9.02 3.53
N ASN A 123 4.12 8.92 3.53
CA ASN A 123 3.38 8.22 2.48
C ASN A 123 3.56 8.88 1.11
N LEU A 124 3.62 10.21 1.04
CA LEU A 124 3.95 10.92 -0.19
C LEU A 124 5.35 10.56 -0.71
N SER A 125 6.33 10.40 0.19
CA SER A 125 7.67 9.94 -0.16
C SER A 125 7.68 8.49 -0.67
N LEU A 126 6.85 7.61 -0.09
CA LEU A 126 6.66 6.24 -0.60
C LEU A 126 6.04 6.24 -2.01
N ILE A 127 5.05 7.10 -2.27
CA ILE A 127 4.46 7.28 -3.60
C ILE A 127 5.53 7.72 -4.60
N GLY A 128 6.39 8.66 -4.24
CA GLY A 128 7.53 9.09 -5.06
C GLY A 128 8.47 7.93 -5.41
N ALA A 129 8.84 7.10 -4.43
CA ALA A 129 9.65 5.91 -4.65
C ALA A 129 8.94 4.87 -5.54
N LEU A 130 7.63 4.71 -5.38
CA LEU A 130 6.83 3.81 -6.23
C LEU A 130 6.76 4.28 -7.70
N PHE A 131 6.70 5.58 -7.96
CA PHE A 131 6.82 6.12 -9.32
C PHE A 131 8.19 5.79 -9.93
N MET A 132 9.25 5.88 -9.15
CA MET A 132 10.59 5.47 -9.62
C MET A 132 10.62 3.97 -9.94
N ILE A 133 10.07 3.10 -9.09
CA ILE A 133 9.97 1.66 -9.34
C ILE A 133 9.14 1.37 -10.59
N ALA A 134 8.01 2.05 -10.76
CA ALA A 134 7.16 1.92 -11.95
C ALA A 134 7.89 2.36 -13.23
N GLY A 135 8.69 3.42 -13.17
CA GLY A 135 9.50 3.91 -14.28
C GLY A 135 10.63 2.93 -14.67
N TYR A 136 11.37 2.41 -13.69
CA TYR A 136 12.55 1.57 -13.90
C TYR A 136 12.29 0.06 -13.85
N GLY A 137 11.04 -0.37 -13.70
CA GLY A 137 10.63 -1.74 -13.36
C GLY A 137 11.07 -2.88 -14.27
N ARG A 138 11.73 -2.63 -15.39
CA ARG A 138 12.33 -3.69 -16.25
C ARG A 138 13.85 -3.63 -16.33
N GLY A 139 14.50 -2.62 -15.73
CA GLY A 139 15.91 -2.33 -15.99
C GLY A 139 16.15 -1.86 -17.43
N PRO A 140 17.34 -1.33 -17.74
CA PRO A 140 17.70 -0.99 -19.10
C PRO A 140 17.66 -2.23 -19.99
N ARG A 141 16.98 -2.14 -21.14
CA ARG A 141 17.06 -3.17 -22.18
C ARG A 141 18.46 -3.17 -22.77
N PRO A 142 19.01 -4.32 -23.21
CA PRO A 142 20.37 -4.40 -23.76
C PRO A 142 20.67 -3.44 -24.93
N ASN A 143 19.64 -2.85 -25.54
CA ASN A 143 19.74 -1.98 -26.72
C ASN A 143 19.17 -0.57 -26.48
N GLU A 144 18.85 -0.16 -25.26
CA GLU A 144 18.50 1.23 -24.98
C GLU A 144 19.78 2.00 -24.62
N PRO A 145 20.06 3.16 -25.28
CA PRO A 145 21.17 4.01 -24.89
C PRO A 145 21.04 4.39 -23.42
N ALA A 146 22.15 4.36 -22.68
CA ALA A 146 22.18 4.74 -21.28
C ALA A 146 21.65 6.18 -21.15
N TYR A 147 20.61 6.39 -20.37
CA TYR A 147 20.12 7.72 -20.02
C TYR A 147 21.24 8.43 -19.26
N GLY A 148 21.97 9.30 -19.95
CA GLY A 148 23.11 10.01 -19.33
C GLY A 148 24.12 10.61 -20.30
N ASP A 149 23.96 10.41 -21.61
CA ASP A 149 24.87 10.97 -22.63
C ASP A 149 24.23 12.20 -23.34
N VAL A 150 23.60 13.10 -22.55
CA VAL A 150 23.21 14.44 -23.02
C VAL A 150 23.74 15.48 -22.03
#